data_58702fd57141f1434ef9197834392237
#
_entry.id   58702fd57141f1434ef9197834392237
#
_cell.length_a   1.000
_cell.length_b   1.000
_cell.length_c   1.000
_cell.angle_alpha   90.00
_cell.angle_beta   90.00
_cell.angle_gamma   90.00
#
_symmetry.space_group_name_H-M   'P 1'
#
loop_
_entity.id
_entity.type
_entity.pdbx_description
1 polymer ?
#
loop_
_entity_poly.entity_id
_entity_poly.type
_entity_poly.pdbx_seq_one_letter_code
_entity_poly.pdbx_strand_id
1 'polypeptide(L)'
;MGISVQVRTFTGAVEATCVHSSIAALCGRAASQNLPLLGCVDPYDDTVFNRLQLKVLVPELRALEDGSAAEEAEAVHEILALTAQVERKTHRYLVFNGD
;
A
#
# COMPACT_ATOMS: atom_id res chain seq x y z
N MET A 1 6.18 1.57 -15.91
CA MET A 1 5.11 0.87 -15.22
C MET A 1 5.50 0.58 -13.81
N GLY A 2 4.84 1.20 -12.91
CA GLY A 2 5.12 1.01 -11.51
C GLY A 2 3.89 1.27 -10.70
N ILE A 3 3.97 0.95 -9.42
CA ILE A 3 2.91 1.26 -8.48
C ILE A 3 3.53 2.17 -7.42
N SER A 4 2.93 3.33 -7.21
CA SER A 4 3.27 4.19 -6.10
C SER A 4 2.18 4.11 -5.05
N VAL A 5 2.50 4.44 -3.80
CA VAL A 5 1.53 4.46 -2.71
C VAL A 5 1.44 5.90 -2.21
N GLN A 6 0.23 6.38 -2.05
CA GLN A 6 -0.02 7.77 -1.69
C GLN A 6 -0.97 7.87 -0.52
N VAL A 7 -0.80 8.91 0.28
CA VAL A 7 -1.82 9.33 1.23
C VAL A 7 -2.58 10.48 0.57
N ARG A 8 -3.89 10.32 0.40
CA ARG A 8 -4.73 11.33 -0.23
C ARG A 8 -5.84 11.79 0.70
N THR A 9 -6.24 13.04 0.53
CA THR A 9 -7.39 13.61 1.23
C THR A 9 -8.68 13.18 0.55
N PHE A 10 -9.80 13.46 1.19
CA PHE A 10 -11.14 13.23 0.64
C PHE A 10 -11.32 13.88 -0.74
N THR A 11 -10.73 15.05 -0.97
CA THR A 11 -10.82 15.75 -2.24
C THR A 11 -9.79 15.29 -3.28
N GLY A 12 -8.94 14.34 -2.93
CA GLY A 12 -7.95 13.79 -3.85
C GLY A 12 -6.57 14.44 -3.78
N ALA A 13 -6.37 15.39 -2.89
CA ALA A 13 -5.05 16.02 -2.74
C ALA A 13 -4.04 15.02 -2.15
N VAL A 14 -2.86 14.94 -2.75
CA VAL A 14 -1.80 14.02 -2.31
C VAL A 14 -0.99 14.69 -1.21
N GLU A 15 -0.90 14.05 -0.05
CA GLU A 15 -0.15 14.57 1.10
C GLU A 15 1.21 13.88 1.28
N ALA A 16 1.33 12.66 0.83
CA ALA A 16 2.58 11.91 0.92
C ALA A 16 2.62 10.87 -0.19
N THR A 17 3.81 10.51 -0.62
CA THR A 17 3.99 9.52 -1.68
C THR A 17 5.20 8.65 -1.36
N CYS A 18 5.05 7.35 -1.60
CA CYS A 18 6.14 6.39 -1.59
C CYS A 18 6.31 5.84 -3.00
N VAL A 19 7.50 6.02 -3.56
CA VAL A 19 7.85 5.46 -4.86
C VAL A 19 9.02 4.52 -4.65
N HIS A 20 8.75 3.22 -4.72
CA HIS A 20 9.77 2.21 -4.53
C HIS A 20 9.61 1.14 -5.58
N SER A 21 10.71 0.75 -6.22
CA SER A 21 10.67 -0.21 -7.33
C SER A 21 10.12 -1.58 -6.94
N SER A 22 10.16 -1.93 -5.65
CA SER A 22 9.70 -3.23 -5.17
C SER A 22 8.20 -3.30 -4.90
N ILE A 23 7.46 -2.19 -4.98
CA ILE A 23 6.02 -2.20 -4.65
C ILE A 23 5.24 -3.10 -5.60
N ALA A 24 5.54 -3.04 -6.90
CA ALA A 24 4.86 -3.89 -7.87
C ALA A 24 5.09 -5.38 -7.56
N ALA A 25 6.31 -5.75 -7.17
CA ALA A 25 6.63 -7.13 -6.80
C ALA A 25 5.88 -7.56 -5.55
N LEU A 26 5.77 -6.67 -4.56
CA LEU A 26 4.98 -6.93 -3.34
C LEU A 26 3.52 -7.20 -3.68
N CYS A 27 2.93 -6.38 -4.53
CA CYS A 27 1.54 -6.55 -4.94
C CYS A 27 1.35 -7.85 -5.73
N GLY A 28 2.32 -8.23 -6.55
CA GLY A 28 2.29 -9.50 -7.27
C GLY A 28 2.34 -10.70 -6.33
N ARG A 29 3.18 -10.64 -5.29
CA ARG A 29 3.24 -11.70 -4.27
C ARG A 29 1.92 -11.77 -3.48
N ALA A 30 1.35 -10.62 -3.15
CA ALA A 30 0.07 -10.56 -2.46
C ALA A 30 -1.03 -11.24 -3.28
N ALA A 31 -1.05 -10.99 -4.56
CA ALA A 31 -2.02 -11.62 -5.47
C ALA A 31 -1.83 -13.13 -5.52
N SER A 32 -0.58 -13.61 -5.62
CA SER A 32 -0.32 -15.06 -5.68
C SER A 32 -0.62 -15.75 -4.35
N GLN A 33 -0.58 -15.03 -3.23
CA GLN A 33 -0.94 -15.55 -1.92
C GLN A 33 -2.42 -15.35 -1.58
N ASN A 34 -3.19 -14.78 -2.48
CA ASN A 34 -4.63 -14.51 -2.31
C ASN A 34 -4.93 -13.64 -1.09
N LEU A 35 -4.09 -12.64 -0.82
CA LEU A 35 -4.34 -11.71 0.28
C LEU A 35 -5.57 -10.86 -0.05
N PRO A 36 -6.53 -10.73 0.89
CA PRO A 36 -7.83 -10.13 0.58
C PRO A 36 -7.80 -8.70 0.07
N LEU A 37 -6.91 -7.85 0.59
CA LEU A 37 -6.84 -6.45 0.18
C LEU A 37 -5.66 -6.20 -0.76
N LEU A 38 -4.46 -6.54 -0.34
CA LEU A 38 -3.27 -6.31 -1.19
C LEU A 38 -3.32 -7.13 -2.47
N GLY A 39 -3.96 -8.29 -2.45
CA GLY A 39 -4.12 -9.11 -3.64
C GLY A 39 -5.05 -8.49 -4.69
N CYS A 40 -5.79 -7.46 -4.31
CA CYS A 40 -6.73 -6.78 -5.20
C CYS A 40 -6.19 -5.44 -5.74
N VAL A 41 -4.94 -5.10 -5.46
CA VAL A 41 -4.34 -3.87 -6.02
C VAL A 41 -4.25 -4.00 -7.52
N ASP A 42 -4.86 -3.03 -8.23
CA ASP A 42 -4.84 -3.01 -9.69
C ASP A 42 -3.52 -2.37 -10.15
N PRO A 43 -2.70 -3.09 -10.93
CA PRO A 43 -1.42 -2.54 -11.38
C PRO A 43 -1.56 -1.42 -12.42
N TYR A 44 -2.77 -1.20 -12.94
CA TYR A 44 -3.02 -0.24 -14.01
C TYR A 44 -3.94 0.91 -13.62
N ASP A 45 -4.46 0.91 -12.41
CA ASP A 45 -5.41 1.92 -11.97
C ASP A 45 -5.27 2.16 -10.47
N ASP A 46 -6.00 3.11 -9.94
CA ASP A 46 -5.98 3.41 -8.50
C ASP A 46 -6.75 2.35 -7.71
N THR A 47 -6.17 1.94 -6.59
CA THR A 47 -6.85 1.12 -5.60
C THR A 47 -6.85 1.89 -4.30
N VAL A 48 -8.03 2.21 -3.78
CA VAL A 48 -8.21 3.09 -2.62
C VAL A 48 -8.63 2.28 -1.41
N PHE A 49 -7.87 2.43 -0.32
CA PHE A 49 -8.19 1.79 0.96
C PHE A 49 -8.55 2.86 1.99
N ASN A 50 -9.64 2.63 2.69
CA ASN A 50 -10.06 3.52 3.77
C ASN A 50 -9.41 3.10 5.09
N ARG A 51 -9.60 3.94 6.10
CA ARG A 51 -9.01 3.75 7.41
C ARG A 51 -9.40 2.42 8.07
N LEU A 52 -10.63 1.98 7.88
CA LEU A 52 -11.09 0.73 8.47
C LEU A 52 -10.43 -0.48 7.81
N GLN A 53 -10.20 -0.42 6.51
CA GLN A 53 -9.53 -1.49 5.79
C GLN A 53 -8.07 -1.65 6.21
N LEU A 54 -7.45 -0.62 6.76
CA LEU A 54 -6.07 -0.71 7.25
C LEU A 54 -5.91 -1.73 8.37
N LYS A 55 -6.97 -2.03 9.11
CA LYS A 55 -6.93 -3.08 10.13
C LYS A 55 -6.63 -4.45 9.55
N VAL A 56 -6.97 -4.66 8.29
CA VAL A 56 -6.66 -5.89 7.54
C VAL A 56 -5.39 -5.71 6.72
N LEU A 57 -5.22 -4.55 6.11
CA LEU A 57 -4.08 -4.27 5.21
C LEU A 57 -2.74 -4.32 5.95
N VAL A 58 -2.67 -3.72 7.14
CA VAL A 58 -1.41 -3.68 7.89
C VAL A 58 -0.90 -5.08 8.24
N PRO A 59 -1.73 -6.01 8.78
CA PRO A 59 -1.29 -7.38 8.96
C PRO A 59 -0.83 -8.07 7.67
N GLU A 60 -1.47 -7.77 6.53
CA GLU A 60 -1.05 -8.33 5.25
C GLU A 60 0.34 -7.85 4.86
N LEU A 61 0.61 -6.55 5.04
CA LEU A 61 1.94 -5.99 4.78
C LEU A 61 2.99 -6.66 5.66
N ARG A 62 2.70 -6.85 6.94
CA ARG A 62 3.63 -7.49 7.85
C ARG A 62 3.88 -8.95 7.49
N ALA A 63 2.86 -9.64 7.01
CA ALA A 63 3.01 -11.02 6.55
C ALA A 63 3.91 -11.09 5.30
N LEU A 64 3.80 -10.11 4.41
CA LEU A 64 4.66 -10.06 3.23
C LEU A 64 6.12 -9.73 3.57
N GLU A 65 6.35 -9.02 4.66
CA GLU A 65 7.70 -8.71 5.11
C GLU A 65 8.48 -9.97 5.45
N ASP A 66 7.83 -10.98 6.01
CA ASP A 66 8.46 -12.26 6.33
C ASP A 66 8.90 -12.97 5.05
N GLY A 67 10.17 -13.33 4.98
CA GLY A 67 10.73 -13.96 3.81
C GLY A 67 10.99 -13.04 2.63
N SER A 68 10.81 -11.73 2.82
CA SER A 68 11.10 -10.73 1.79
C SER A 68 12.61 -10.52 1.62
N ALA A 69 13.01 -10.15 0.41
CA ALA A 69 14.32 -9.56 0.19
C ALA A 69 14.39 -8.20 0.91
N ALA A 70 15.61 -7.71 1.17
CA ALA A 70 15.80 -6.47 1.92
C ALA A 70 15.09 -5.27 1.27
N GLU A 71 15.08 -5.22 -0.05
CA GLU A 71 14.42 -4.12 -0.79
C GLU A 71 12.91 -4.15 -0.62
N GLU A 72 12.30 -5.33 -0.62
CA GLU A 72 10.87 -5.46 -0.39
C GLU A 72 10.51 -5.12 1.05
N ALA A 73 11.32 -5.52 2.01
CA ALA A 73 11.11 -5.17 3.41
C ALA A 73 11.17 -3.67 3.61
N GLU A 74 12.09 -2.99 2.92
CA GLU A 74 12.18 -1.52 2.96
C GLU A 74 10.90 -0.89 2.41
N ALA A 75 10.39 -1.39 1.29
CA ALA A 75 9.14 -0.90 0.72
C ALA A 75 7.97 -1.11 1.69
N VAL A 76 7.91 -2.26 2.35
CA VAL A 76 6.88 -2.52 3.36
C VAL A 76 6.94 -1.48 4.47
N HIS A 77 8.14 -1.19 4.99
CA HIS A 77 8.30 -0.21 6.06
C HIS A 77 7.87 1.19 5.63
N GLU A 78 8.18 1.59 4.40
CA GLU A 78 7.74 2.88 3.88
C GLU A 78 6.23 2.95 3.75
N ILE A 79 5.59 1.89 3.28
CA ILE A 79 4.13 1.84 3.18
C ILE A 79 3.49 1.87 4.57
N LEU A 80 4.06 1.15 5.53
CA LEU A 80 3.55 1.17 6.91
C LEU A 80 3.62 2.57 7.51
N ALA A 81 4.64 3.36 7.19
CA ALA A 81 4.73 4.75 7.63
C ALA A 81 3.58 5.58 7.05
N LEU A 82 3.18 5.31 5.80
CA LEU A 82 2.03 5.99 5.20
C LEU A 82 0.72 5.56 5.85
N THR A 83 0.56 4.28 6.19
CA THR A 83 -0.65 3.82 6.89
C THR A 83 -0.80 4.55 8.23
N ALA A 84 0.29 4.79 8.94
CA ALA A 84 0.25 5.53 10.19
C ALA A 84 -0.26 6.97 9.99
N GLN A 85 0.10 7.60 8.88
CA GLN A 85 -0.40 8.94 8.55
C GLN A 85 -1.91 8.93 8.28
N VAL A 86 -2.41 7.92 7.57
CA VAL A 86 -3.84 7.76 7.31
C VAL A 86 -4.60 7.61 8.63
N GLU A 87 -4.06 6.83 9.55
CA GLU A 87 -4.72 6.56 10.82
C GLU A 87 -4.78 7.76 11.76
N ARG A 88 -3.85 8.70 11.62
CA ARG A 88 -3.78 9.86 12.51
C ARG A 88 -4.76 10.97 12.18
N LYS A 89 -5.30 11.00 10.95
CA LYS A 89 -6.17 12.07 10.50
C LYS A 89 -7.48 11.52 9.97
N THR A 90 -8.55 12.30 10.07
CA THR A 90 -9.84 11.95 9.46
C THR A 90 -9.80 12.21 7.95
N HIS A 91 -10.65 11.50 7.21
CA HIS A 91 -10.81 11.69 5.76
C HIS A 91 -9.50 11.56 5.00
N ARG A 92 -8.69 10.58 5.38
CA ARG A 92 -7.46 10.22 4.67
C ARG A 92 -7.59 8.79 4.15
N TYR A 93 -6.96 8.56 3.00
CA TYR A 93 -7.03 7.28 2.30
C TYR A 93 -5.63 6.86 1.87
N LEU A 94 -5.38 5.57 1.88
CA LEU A 94 -4.16 5.00 1.30
C LEU A 94 -4.51 4.57 -0.13
N VAL A 95 -3.78 5.11 -1.10
CA VAL A 95 -4.06 4.84 -2.51
C VAL A 95 -2.84 4.18 -3.14
N PHE A 96 -3.05 3.01 -3.71
CA PHE A 96 -2.05 2.38 -4.58
C PHE A 96 -2.35 2.87 -5.99
N ASN A 97 -1.46 3.70 -6.51
CA ASN A 97 -1.62 4.31 -7.82
C ASN A 97 -0.92 3.44 -8.85
N GLY A 98 -1.72 2.72 -9.63
CA GLY A 98 -1.24 1.89 -10.74
C GLY A 98 -1.03 2.74 -11.99
N ASP A 99 -0.14 2.28 -12.84
CA ASP A 99 0.22 3.04 -14.05
C ASP A 99 0.01 2.20 -15.31
#